data_b1e1fc1abd85f348a74735291d36eb47
#
_entry.id   b1e1fc1abd85f348a74735291d36eb47
#
_cell.length_a   1.000
_cell.length_b   1.000
_cell.length_c   1.000
_cell.angle_alpha   90.00
_cell.angle_beta   90.00
_cell.angle_gamma   90.00
#
_symmetry.space_group_name_H-M   'P 1'
#
loop_
_entity.id
_entity.type
_entity.pdbx_description
1 polymer ?
#
loop_
_entity_poly.entity_id
_entity_poly.type
_entity_poly.pdbx_seq_one_letter_code
_entity_poly.pdbx_strand_id
1 'polypeptide(L)'
;GHFAVGNVKWIYALDESNWSIHEQIREVQAGDVVMIEAFNCGDRAIIGELVTKFAVLYREAVAIISNANMRDANDIIKQNYPMWCKGFSPVGCFNKYIEQPLDSVIEKEHRDKYEGSIAVCDDTGVVIIPKEQHTEEFLKKLENIENQEDIWFEYLDKYKWDTYDIVCLKKYLND
;
A
#
# COMPACT_ATOMS: atom_id res chain seq x y z
N GLY A 1 -0.56 -5.33 -14.43
CA GLY A 1 -0.37 -4.59 -13.20
C GLY A 1 -1.34 -5.00 -12.11
N HIS A 2 -1.09 -4.52 -10.93
CA HIS A 2 -1.99 -4.73 -9.79
C HIS A 2 -2.74 -3.44 -9.47
N PHE A 3 -3.99 -3.60 -9.06
CA PHE A 3 -4.77 -2.55 -8.43
C PHE A 3 -5.43 -3.12 -7.17
N ALA A 4 -5.24 -2.46 -6.02
CA ALA A 4 -5.83 -2.91 -4.77
C ALA A 4 -6.24 -1.70 -3.91
N VAL A 5 -7.39 -1.83 -3.26
CA VAL A 5 -7.89 -0.86 -2.28
C VAL A 5 -8.36 -1.61 -1.05
N GLY A 6 -7.98 -1.17 0.14
CA GLY A 6 -8.40 -1.80 1.38
C GLY A 6 -8.02 -1.00 2.61
N ASN A 7 -8.54 -1.43 3.76
CA ASN A 7 -8.15 -0.85 5.03
C ASN A 7 -6.72 -1.26 5.38
N VAL A 8 -5.94 -0.33 5.90
CA VAL A 8 -4.57 -0.62 6.33
C VAL A 8 -4.60 -1.38 7.65
N LYS A 9 -4.06 -2.60 7.63
CA LYS A 9 -3.61 -3.33 8.81
C LYS A 9 -2.13 -3.09 8.99
N TRP A 10 -1.75 -2.25 9.95
CA TRP A 10 -0.35 -1.92 10.22
C TRP A 10 0.31 -2.97 11.12
N ILE A 11 1.46 -3.47 10.69
CA ILE A 11 2.32 -4.39 11.44
C ILE A 11 3.79 -3.98 11.25
N TYR A 12 4.70 -4.53 12.07
CA TYR A 12 6.11 -4.15 12.00
C TYR A 12 7.10 -5.31 12.19
N ALA A 13 8.32 -5.09 11.67
CA ALA A 13 9.53 -5.85 11.97
C ALA A 13 10.50 -4.95 12.75
N LEU A 14 11.34 -5.54 13.61
CA LEU A 14 12.26 -4.81 14.48
C LEU A 14 13.60 -5.55 14.60
N ASP A 15 14.73 -4.78 14.60
CA ASP A 15 16.08 -5.26 14.92
C ASP A 15 16.48 -6.51 14.15
N GLU A 16 16.37 -6.44 12.82
CA GLU A 16 16.69 -7.54 11.91
C GLU A 16 15.89 -8.83 12.15
N SER A 17 14.81 -8.78 12.94
CA SER A 17 13.92 -9.89 13.21
C SER A 17 12.53 -9.69 12.63
N ASN A 18 11.93 -10.75 12.11
CA ASN A 18 10.54 -10.77 11.67
C ASN A 18 9.62 -11.56 12.62
N TRP A 19 10.07 -11.85 13.83
CA TRP A 19 9.25 -12.53 14.84
C TRP A 19 7.91 -11.84 15.06
N SER A 20 7.93 -10.52 15.25
CA SER A 20 6.73 -9.71 15.46
C SER A 20 5.77 -9.74 14.25
N ILE A 21 6.28 -9.85 13.02
CA ILE A 21 5.43 -10.03 11.84
C ILE A 21 4.64 -11.34 11.97
N HIS A 22 5.29 -12.45 12.33
CA HIS A 22 4.63 -13.76 12.48
C HIS A 22 3.54 -13.75 13.56
N GLU A 23 3.68 -12.93 14.60
CA GLU A 23 2.66 -12.75 15.62
C GLU A 23 1.48 -11.91 15.11
N GLN A 24 1.76 -10.75 14.52
CA GLN A 24 0.76 -9.77 14.11
C GLN A 24 -0.02 -10.17 12.86
N ILE A 25 0.61 -10.88 11.90
CA ILE A 25 -0.04 -11.29 10.65
C ILE A 25 -1.28 -12.18 10.85
N ARG A 26 -1.41 -12.80 12.02
CA ARG A 26 -2.58 -13.61 12.40
C ARG A 26 -3.85 -12.79 12.58
N GLU A 27 -3.72 -11.50 12.80
CA GLU A 27 -4.83 -10.57 13.03
C GLU A 27 -5.38 -9.94 11.74
N VAL A 28 -4.70 -10.14 10.62
CA VAL A 28 -5.12 -9.63 9.30
C VAL A 28 -6.50 -10.19 8.95
N GLN A 29 -7.38 -9.35 8.43
CA GLN A 29 -8.72 -9.69 8.00
C GLN A 29 -8.84 -9.67 6.47
N ALA A 30 -9.87 -10.32 5.96
CA ALA A 30 -10.20 -10.28 4.53
C ALA A 30 -10.43 -8.82 4.07
N GLY A 31 -9.81 -8.45 2.95
CA GLY A 31 -9.89 -7.09 2.40
C GLY A 31 -8.87 -6.10 2.95
N ASP A 32 -8.03 -6.49 3.93
CA ASP A 32 -6.98 -5.62 4.43
C ASP A 32 -5.85 -5.44 3.41
N VAL A 33 -5.25 -4.26 3.42
CA VAL A 33 -3.91 -4.01 2.90
C VAL A 33 -2.93 -4.11 4.06
N VAL A 34 -2.06 -5.12 4.04
CA VAL A 34 -1.06 -5.34 5.10
C VAL A 34 0.11 -4.38 4.90
N MET A 35 0.21 -3.37 5.75
CA MET A 35 1.33 -2.44 5.76
C MET A 35 2.39 -2.89 6.75
N ILE A 36 3.58 -3.22 6.26
CA ILE A 36 4.69 -3.70 7.09
C ILE A 36 5.78 -2.65 7.14
N GLU A 37 6.00 -2.06 8.29
CA GLU A 37 7.14 -1.17 8.51
C GLU A 37 8.30 -1.91 9.18
N ALA A 38 9.50 -1.68 8.68
CA ALA A 38 10.72 -2.26 9.22
C ALA A 38 11.53 -1.20 9.97
N PHE A 39 11.79 -1.47 11.24
CA PHE A 39 12.60 -0.64 12.12
C PHE A 39 13.94 -1.35 12.38
N ASN A 40 15.04 -0.69 12.04
CA ASN A 40 16.40 -1.21 12.22
C ASN A 40 16.63 -2.60 11.60
N CYS A 41 16.07 -2.85 10.41
CA CYS A 41 16.24 -4.13 9.68
C CYS A 41 17.28 -4.04 8.54
N GLY A 42 17.88 -2.87 8.29
CA GLY A 42 18.86 -2.65 7.24
C GLY A 42 18.32 -3.03 5.85
N ASP A 43 19.13 -3.75 5.08
CA ASP A 43 18.74 -4.22 3.74
C ASP A 43 18.22 -5.68 3.74
N ARG A 44 17.88 -6.21 4.91
CA ARG A 44 17.32 -7.56 5.03
C ARG A 44 15.90 -7.61 4.45
N ALA A 45 15.58 -8.76 3.86
CA ALA A 45 14.23 -9.11 3.48
C ALA A 45 13.43 -9.48 4.72
N ILE A 46 12.34 -8.75 4.98
CA ILE A 46 11.53 -8.95 6.20
C ILE A 46 10.57 -10.12 6.08
N ILE A 47 10.06 -10.39 4.88
CA ILE A 47 9.25 -11.56 4.54
C ILE A 47 9.64 -12.12 3.17
N GLY A 48 9.12 -13.28 2.85
CA GLY A 48 9.21 -13.94 1.55
C GLY A 48 7.90 -14.60 1.17
N GLU A 49 7.94 -15.57 0.25
CA GLU A 49 6.76 -16.25 -0.29
C GLU A 49 5.85 -16.84 0.79
N LEU A 50 6.41 -17.53 1.79
CA LEU A 50 5.62 -18.19 2.83
C LEU A 50 4.66 -17.25 3.55
N VAL A 51 5.15 -16.11 4.02
CA VAL A 51 4.33 -15.10 4.75
C VAL A 51 3.38 -14.40 3.79
N THR A 52 3.84 -14.07 2.58
CA THR A 52 3.02 -13.48 1.52
C THR A 52 1.83 -14.38 1.19
N LYS A 53 2.10 -15.66 0.95
CA LYS A 53 1.06 -16.66 0.67
C LYS A 53 0.05 -16.78 1.81
N PHE A 54 0.53 -16.81 3.05
CA PHE A 54 -0.35 -16.86 4.22
C PHE A 54 -1.26 -15.63 4.28
N ALA A 55 -0.70 -14.42 4.12
CA ALA A 55 -1.49 -13.19 4.15
C ALA A 55 -2.53 -13.14 3.01
N VAL A 56 -2.11 -13.39 1.77
CA VAL A 56 -2.97 -13.23 0.60
C VAL A 56 -3.99 -14.36 0.45
N LEU A 57 -3.57 -15.64 0.60
CA LEU A 57 -4.46 -16.76 0.31
C LEU A 57 -5.25 -17.25 1.53
N TYR A 58 -4.72 -17.12 2.74
CA TYR A 58 -5.38 -17.66 3.94
C TYR A 58 -5.98 -16.60 4.86
N ARG A 59 -5.46 -15.35 4.76
CA ARG A 59 -6.06 -14.21 5.46
C ARG A 59 -6.83 -13.29 4.52
N GLU A 60 -6.79 -13.57 3.21
CA GLU A 60 -7.52 -12.84 2.16
C GLU A 60 -7.16 -11.35 2.12
N ALA A 61 -5.89 -11.01 2.47
CA ALA A 61 -5.36 -9.68 2.29
C ALA A 61 -5.34 -9.33 0.80
N VAL A 62 -5.77 -8.11 0.45
CA VAL A 62 -5.83 -7.68 -0.95
C VAL A 62 -4.49 -7.16 -1.46
N ALA A 63 -3.58 -6.77 -0.56
CA ALA A 63 -2.23 -6.32 -0.90
C ALA A 63 -1.29 -6.39 0.31
N ILE A 64 0.03 -6.37 0.00
CA ILE A 64 1.10 -6.13 0.98
C ILE A 64 1.90 -4.92 0.52
N ILE A 65 2.13 -3.97 1.42
CA ILE A 65 2.97 -2.80 1.19
C ILE A 65 4.06 -2.72 2.26
N SER A 66 5.27 -2.28 1.88
CA SER A 66 6.38 -2.18 2.85
C SER A 66 7.46 -1.19 2.44
N ASN A 67 8.07 -0.55 3.44
CA ASN A 67 9.27 0.27 3.30
C ASN A 67 10.58 -0.56 3.26
N ALA A 68 10.49 -1.89 3.28
CA ALA A 68 11.64 -2.79 3.35
C ALA A 68 11.75 -3.72 2.12
N ASN A 69 12.85 -4.48 2.08
CA ASN A 69 13.06 -5.50 1.07
C ASN A 69 12.26 -6.78 1.39
N MET A 70 11.96 -7.52 0.33
CA MET A 70 11.36 -8.84 0.36
C MET A 70 12.33 -9.88 -0.24
N ARG A 71 12.07 -11.17 -0.04
CA ARG A 71 12.81 -12.24 -0.73
C ARG A 71 11.88 -13.07 -1.61
N ASP A 72 12.41 -14.12 -2.23
CA ASP A 72 11.65 -15.05 -3.07
C ASP A 72 10.94 -14.35 -4.26
N ALA A 73 11.63 -13.37 -4.86
CA ALA A 73 11.08 -12.52 -5.94
C ALA A 73 10.47 -13.33 -7.09
N ASN A 74 11.15 -14.43 -7.49
CA ASN A 74 10.68 -15.27 -8.59
C ASN A 74 9.30 -15.88 -8.29
N ASP A 75 9.08 -16.35 -7.08
CA ASP A 75 7.85 -17.01 -6.69
C ASP A 75 6.73 -15.98 -6.45
N ILE A 76 7.05 -14.83 -5.85
CA ILE A 76 6.11 -13.72 -5.70
C ILE A 76 5.61 -13.22 -7.05
N ILE A 77 6.50 -13.01 -8.02
CA ILE A 77 6.15 -12.57 -9.37
C ILE A 77 5.37 -13.65 -10.12
N LYS A 78 5.83 -14.91 -10.07
CA LYS A 78 5.18 -16.04 -10.74
C LYS A 78 3.75 -16.30 -10.24
N GLN A 79 3.53 -16.16 -8.95
CA GLN A 79 2.21 -16.29 -8.32
C GLN A 79 1.37 -15.02 -8.46
N ASN A 80 1.95 -13.95 -9.01
CA ASN A 80 1.30 -12.66 -9.20
C ASN A 80 0.70 -12.10 -7.89
N TYR A 81 1.47 -12.19 -6.77
CA TYR A 81 1.00 -11.62 -5.52
C TYR A 81 1.05 -10.09 -5.53
N PRO A 82 -0.01 -9.42 -5.06
CA PRO A 82 -0.09 -7.96 -5.03
C PRO A 82 0.84 -7.41 -3.92
N MET A 83 2.04 -6.94 -4.33
CA MET A 83 3.06 -6.51 -3.39
C MET A 83 3.77 -5.24 -3.88
N TRP A 84 3.90 -4.26 -2.98
CA TRP A 84 4.68 -3.05 -3.15
C TRP A 84 5.74 -2.99 -2.06
N CYS A 85 7.01 -3.00 -2.43
CA CYS A 85 8.12 -3.02 -1.49
C CYS A 85 9.29 -2.18 -1.99
N LYS A 86 10.27 -1.92 -1.11
CA LYS A 86 11.49 -1.20 -1.47
C LYS A 86 12.30 -1.91 -2.57
N GLY A 87 12.32 -3.25 -2.53
CA GLY A 87 13.07 -4.09 -3.44
C GLY A 87 13.18 -5.53 -2.95
N PHE A 88 14.16 -6.26 -3.49
CA PHE A 88 14.41 -7.66 -3.12
C PHE A 88 15.82 -7.84 -2.57
N SER A 89 15.95 -8.71 -1.56
CA SER A 89 17.23 -9.10 -0.97
C SER A 89 17.22 -10.60 -0.70
N PRO A 90 18.32 -11.33 -0.99
CA PRO A 90 18.43 -12.74 -0.64
C PRO A 90 18.70 -12.95 0.86
N VAL A 91 19.10 -11.90 1.58
CA VAL A 91 19.41 -11.96 3.00
C VAL A 91 18.15 -11.70 3.82
N GLY A 92 17.57 -12.74 4.40
CA GLY A 92 16.38 -12.63 5.25
C GLY A 92 16.66 -12.11 6.65
N CYS A 93 15.62 -11.69 7.33
CA CYS A 93 15.63 -11.44 8.77
C CYS A 93 15.78 -12.74 9.56
N PHE A 94 16.18 -12.59 10.82
CA PHE A 94 16.18 -13.69 11.79
C PHE A 94 14.76 -13.93 12.32
N ASN A 95 14.43 -15.18 12.64
CA ASN A 95 13.21 -15.55 13.36
C ASN A 95 13.50 -15.61 14.86
N LYS A 96 14.00 -14.50 15.41
CA LYS A 96 14.44 -14.43 16.80
C LYS A 96 13.50 -13.55 17.60
N TYR A 97 13.07 -14.05 18.74
CA TYR A 97 12.31 -13.24 19.71
C TYR A 97 13.13 -12.01 20.14
N ILE A 98 12.51 -10.86 20.16
CA ILE A 98 13.10 -9.59 20.57
C ILE A 98 12.56 -9.26 21.96
N GLU A 99 13.44 -9.22 22.97
CA GLU A 99 13.08 -8.97 24.37
C GLU A 99 12.58 -7.54 24.60
N GLN A 100 13.12 -6.59 23.84
CA GLN A 100 12.69 -5.19 23.89
C GLN A 100 11.79 -4.91 22.69
N PRO A 101 10.47 -4.80 22.87
CA PRO A 101 9.56 -4.47 21.78
C PRO A 101 9.86 -3.08 21.22
N LEU A 102 9.22 -2.74 20.09
CA LEU A 102 9.24 -1.38 19.56
C LEU A 102 8.82 -0.39 20.64
N ASP A 103 9.51 0.74 20.74
CA ASP A 103 9.16 1.79 21.68
C ASP A 103 7.68 2.12 21.60
N SER A 104 7.01 2.13 22.74
CA SER A 104 5.55 2.25 22.80
C SER A 104 5.00 3.58 22.28
N VAL A 105 5.81 4.64 22.31
CA VAL A 105 5.44 5.95 21.75
C VAL A 105 5.51 5.87 20.22
N ILE A 106 6.58 5.30 19.69
CA ILE A 106 6.75 5.10 18.25
C ILE A 106 5.67 4.15 17.71
N GLU A 107 5.45 3.01 18.38
CA GLU A 107 4.41 2.07 17.97
C GLU A 107 3.03 2.74 17.93
N LYS A 108 2.69 3.48 18.99
CA LYS A 108 1.41 4.19 19.07
C LYS A 108 1.28 5.24 17.96
N GLU A 109 2.33 6.05 17.70
CA GLU A 109 2.31 7.09 16.67
C GLU A 109 2.06 6.49 15.29
N HIS A 110 2.80 5.43 14.92
CA HIS A 110 2.67 4.78 13.63
C HIS A 110 1.32 4.06 13.49
N ARG A 111 0.88 3.37 14.54
CA ARG A 111 -0.42 2.71 14.56
C ARG A 111 -1.55 3.72 14.41
N ASP A 112 -1.54 4.80 15.17
CA ASP A 112 -2.56 5.86 15.09
C ASP A 112 -2.61 6.51 13.70
N LYS A 113 -1.46 6.63 13.05
CA LYS A 113 -1.33 7.21 11.72
C LYS A 113 -1.88 6.30 10.62
N TYR A 114 -1.62 5.00 10.69
CA TYR A 114 -1.85 4.11 9.56
C TYR A 114 -3.00 3.12 9.76
N GLU A 115 -3.18 2.56 10.97
CA GLU A 115 -4.20 1.54 11.23
C GLU A 115 -5.61 2.07 10.93
N GLY A 116 -6.33 1.40 10.04
CA GLY A 116 -7.67 1.79 9.60
C GLY A 116 -7.72 2.96 8.62
N SER A 117 -6.57 3.47 8.12
CA SER A 117 -6.53 4.29 6.91
C SER A 117 -6.91 3.46 5.69
N ILE A 118 -7.21 4.08 4.56
CA ILE A 118 -7.41 3.37 3.29
C ILE A 118 -6.13 3.47 2.47
N ALA A 119 -5.62 2.32 2.00
CA ALA A 119 -4.55 2.28 1.01
C ALA A 119 -5.13 2.07 -0.39
N VAL A 120 -4.65 2.84 -1.35
CA VAL A 120 -4.88 2.66 -2.78
C VAL A 120 -3.53 2.36 -3.43
N CYS A 121 -3.44 1.21 -4.06
CA CYS A 121 -2.20 0.69 -4.63
C CYS A 121 -2.40 0.41 -6.12
N ASP A 122 -1.51 0.92 -6.95
CA ASP A 122 -1.47 0.64 -8.39
C ASP A 122 -0.03 0.53 -8.90
N ASP A 123 0.17 0.44 -10.21
CA ASP A 123 1.51 0.34 -10.82
C ASP A 123 2.37 1.61 -10.62
N THR A 124 1.77 2.74 -10.28
CA THR A 124 2.48 4.00 -9.98
C THR A 124 3.01 4.05 -8.56
N GLY A 125 2.35 3.32 -7.64
CA GLY A 125 2.74 3.26 -6.24
C GLY A 125 1.58 3.11 -5.26
N VAL A 126 1.75 3.67 -4.07
CA VAL A 126 0.79 3.54 -2.97
C VAL A 126 0.42 4.91 -2.42
N VAL A 127 -0.87 5.17 -2.29
CA VAL A 127 -1.43 6.34 -1.61
C VAL A 127 -2.16 5.88 -0.35
N ILE A 128 -1.88 6.55 0.76
CA ILE A 128 -2.60 6.33 2.03
C ILE A 128 -3.56 7.49 2.27
N ILE A 129 -4.84 7.18 2.40
CA ILE A 129 -5.89 8.13 2.76
C ILE A 129 -6.13 8.04 4.26
N PRO A 130 -5.70 9.04 5.06
CA PRO A 130 -5.86 9.02 6.51
C PRO A 130 -7.32 8.95 6.94
N LYS A 131 -7.58 8.38 8.11
CA LYS A 131 -8.94 8.26 8.68
C LYS A 131 -9.71 9.57 8.75
N GLU A 132 -9.01 10.66 9.02
CA GLU A 132 -9.58 12.01 9.13
C GLU A 132 -10.16 12.52 7.81
N GLN A 133 -9.75 11.91 6.69
CA GLN A 133 -10.25 12.23 5.35
C GLN A 133 -11.38 11.29 4.89
N HIS A 134 -11.82 10.34 5.70
CA HIS A 134 -12.96 9.48 5.36
C HIS A 134 -14.28 10.25 5.53
N THR A 135 -14.47 11.30 4.74
CA THR A 135 -15.60 12.22 4.82
C THR A 135 -16.33 12.32 3.48
N GLU A 136 -17.63 12.66 3.53
CA GLU A 136 -18.39 12.93 2.31
C GLU A 136 -17.79 14.08 1.47
N GLU A 137 -17.19 15.07 2.12
CA GLU A 137 -16.52 16.18 1.42
C GLU A 137 -15.32 15.67 0.60
N PHE A 138 -14.52 14.74 1.17
CA PHE A 138 -13.41 14.16 0.45
C PHE A 138 -13.88 13.30 -0.73
N LEU A 139 -14.92 12.49 -0.54
CA LEU A 139 -15.53 11.70 -1.62
C LEU A 139 -16.02 12.59 -2.77
N LYS A 140 -16.72 13.70 -2.46
CA LYS A 140 -17.14 14.67 -3.48
C LYS A 140 -15.98 15.30 -4.25
N LYS A 141 -14.82 15.50 -3.58
CA LYS A 141 -13.62 16.00 -4.28
C LYS A 141 -13.06 14.96 -5.25
N LEU A 142 -13.07 13.68 -4.88
CA LEU A 142 -12.67 12.59 -5.78
C LEU A 142 -13.59 12.48 -6.98
N GLU A 143 -14.91 12.46 -6.75
CA GLU A 143 -15.94 12.46 -7.82
C GLU A 143 -15.77 13.64 -8.78
N ASN A 144 -15.46 14.83 -8.25
CA ASN A 144 -15.22 16.00 -9.10
C ASN A 144 -13.97 15.87 -9.97
N ILE A 145 -12.91 15.24 -9.45
CA ILE A 145 -11.68 14.97 -10.24
C ILE A 145 -11.99 13.95 -11.33
N GLU A 146 -12.68 12.86 -11.01
CA GLU A 146 -13.08 11.84 -11.97
C GLU A 146 -13.95 12.42 -13.09
N ASN A 147 -15.00 13.18 -12.74
CA ASN A 147 -15.84 13.86 -13.71
C ASN A 147 -15.04 14.84 -14.60
N GLN A 148 -14.07 15.55 -14.04
CA GLN A 148 -13.22 16.45 -14.80
C GLN A 148 -12.32 15.71 -15.78
N GLU A 149 -11.76 14.57 -15.39
CA GLU A 149 -10.94 13.73 -16.25
C GLU A 149 -11.79 13.15 -17.39
N ASP A 150 -13.02 12.71 -17.12
CA ASP A 150 -13.95 12.21 -18.14
C ASP A 150 -14.23 13.28 -19.21
N ILE A 151 -14.46 14.53 -18.79
CA ILE A 151 -14.63 15.66 -19.72
C ILE A 151 -13.35 15.87 -20.55
N TRP A 152 -12.17 15.85 -19.93
CA TRP A 152 -10.91 16.03 -20.63
C TRP A 152 -10.67 14.94 -21.69
N PHE A 153 -10.94 13.68 -21.35
CA PHE A 153 -10.83 12.57 -22.30
C PHE A 153 -11.86 12.66 -23.40
N GLU A 154 -13.10 13.11 -23.12
CA GLU A 154 -14.09 13.34 -24.18
C GLU A 154 -13.61 14.39 -25.17
N TYR A 155 -13.10 15.53 -24.72
CA TYR A 155 -12.60 16.57 -25.61
C TYR A 155 -11.36 16.14 -26.40
N LEU A 156 -10.46 15.37 -25.78
CA LEU A 156 -9.30 14.78 -26.45
C LEU A 156 -9.72 13.76 -27.53
N ASP A 157 -10.55 12.79 -27.15
CA ASP A 157 -10.83 11.61 -27.98
C ASP A 157 -11.88 11.88 -29.06
N LYS A 158 -12.92 12.61 -28.71
CA LYS A 158 -14.06 12.88 -29.61
C LYS A 158 -13.85 14.14 -30.46
N TYR A 159 -13.44 15.22 -29.81
CA TYR A 159 -13.31 16.52 -30.47
C TYR A 159 -11.88 16.81 -30.97
N LYS A 160 -10.89 15.99 -30.62
CA LYS A 160 -9.48 16.08 -31.05
C LYS A 160 -8.81 17.39 -30.64
N TRP A 161 -9.23 17.95 -29.51
CA TRP A 161 -8.58 19.13 -28.95
C TRP A 161 -7.22 18.76 -28.35
N ASP A 162 -6.29 19.69 -28.35
CA ASP A 162 -5.00 19.48 -27.69
C ASP A 162 -5.08 19.69 -26.17
N THR A 163 -4.11 19.14 -25.46
CA THR A 163 -4.09 19.19 -23.99
C THR A 163 -3.92 20.60 -23.42
N TYR A 164 -3.32 21.55 -24.17
CA TYR A 164 -3.17 22.92 -23.73
C TYR A 164 -4.53 23.64 -23.69
N ASP A 165 -5.33 23.46 -24.72
CA ASP A 165 -6.68 24.01 -24.78
C ASP A 165 -7.61 23.40 -23.74
N ILE A 166 -7.49 22.08 -23.49
CA ILE A 166 -8.30 21.34 -22.53
C ILE A 166 -7.88 21.68 -21.10
N VAL A 167 -6.64 21.40 -20.74
CA VAL A 167 -6.19 21.40 -19.32
C VAL A 167 -5.81 22.80 -18.84
N CYS A 168 -5.07 23.57 -19.69
CA CYS A 168 -4.53 24.86 -19.30
C CYS A 168 -5.53 25.98 -19.52
N LEU A 169 -6.09 26.08 -20.71
CA LEU A 169 -7.03 27.15 -21.07
C LEU A 169 -8.49 26.83 -20.71
N LYS A 170 -8.80 25.56 -20.42
CA LYS A 170 -10.15 25.09 -20.06
C LYS A 170 -11.24 25.63 -20.99
N LYS A 171 -10.97 25.63 -22.30
CA LYS A 171 -11.88 26.21 -23.29
C LYS A 171 -13.24 25.53 -23.31
N TYR A 172 -13.32 24.26 -22.92
CA TYR A 172 -14.56 23.49 -22.80
C TYR A 172 -15.60 24.12 -21.84
N LEU A 173 -15.17 25.03 -20.95
CA LEU A 173 -16.10 25.72 -20.06
C LEU A 173 -16.93 26.80 -20.79
N ASN A 174 -16.58 27.13 -22.03
CA ASN A 174 -17.23 28.17 -22.84
C ASN A 174 -18.00 27.56 -24.04
N ASP A 175 -18.04 26.24 -24.15
CA ASP A 175 -18.80 25.46 -25.11
C ASP A 175 -20.17 25.05 -24.52
#